data_8fd4a711a0d5465bb16d5f04c62ff0bf
#
_entry.id   8fd4a711a0d5465bb16d5f04c62ff0bf
#
_cell.length_a   1.000
_cell.length_b   1.000
_cell.length_c   1.000
_cell.angle_alpha   90.00
_cell.angle_beta   90.00
_cell.angle_gamma   90.00
#
_symmetry.space_group_name_H-M   'P 1'
#
loop_
_entity.id
_entity.type
_entity.pdbx_description
1 polymer ?
#
loop_
_entity_poly.entity_id
_entity_poly.type
_entity_poly.pdbx_seq_one_letter_code
_entity_poly.pdbx_strand_id
1 'polypeptide(L)'
;MKEIIRSADILPDIHAPKTASKCSENQRLPQERFADFLDYIKETVGATLTDMGQDHHSVDAALEGRMRDLFTRYIAGDDGDAIDHYAYADSACSLYLYNGQFYERLDVKRFAFLIRKAMERMEMGVVYRHKSAEPITKSILEDMVSTGVLWNPDSRYMVFRNGVLDTDDMTLHEHSAEYMTNIVFPDLDFNPDADCPIFRQVVTDALDDETADVLQEMCGYLLFPDSRHEKIGVLVGEGRNGKSVILNMISYALGEENVTHFGLQQITDASGVFIANMVGKLANICHDSGNLIKVGNEGILKQYASGEPIMAKILYQQPTITTNYPHSIIAVNALPVSADVSDGYFRRFLIIDFPHQIPLNKVDRQLFAKMKPERMGVLLWIIEGMKRLLSESDFSESKAVADIKKQYRKDNNIVATFLDEFEFRPSKTETRALNEIFRMFDRWAKENNYKPMSNRTFAARLRSLKFHTKKMGTTLVYMESDKDLPEADENGHRRT
;
A
#
# COMPACT_ATOMS: atom_id res chain seq x y z
N MET A 1 -3.30 30.72 -41.95
CA MET A 1 -3.47 29.28 -41.95
C MET A 1 -2.12 28.70 -42.36
N LYS A 2 -1.31 28.32 -41.39
CA LYS A 2 -0.04 27.61 -41.65
C LYS A 2 -0.39 26.12 -41.60
N GLU A 3 -0.27 25.45 -42.71
CA GLU A 3 -0.34 23.99 -42.76
C GLU A 3 0.78 23.42 -41.88
N ILE A 4 0.36 22.67 -40.86
CA ILE A 4 1.29 21.86 -40.09
C ILE A 4 1.59 20.65 -40.95
N ILE A 5 2.75 20.67 -41.60
CA ILE A 5 3.31 19.51 -42.31
C ILE A 5 3.51 18.43 -41.23
N ARG A 6 2.72 17.37 -41.28
CA ARG A 6 2.90 16.21 -40.42
C ARG A 6 4.23 15.56 -40.77
N SER A 7 5.07 15.33 -39.80
CA SER A 7 6.38 14.68 -39.92
C SER A 7 6.33 13.27 -40.55
N ALA A 8 5.13 12.72 -40.69
CA ALA A 8 4.88 11.43 -41.37
C ALA A 8 5.22 11.41 -42.89
N ASP A 9 5.22 12.56 -43.56
CA ASP A 9 5.37 12.62 -45.02
C ASP A 9 6.83 12.63 -45.54
N ILE A 10 7.83 12.56 -44.64
CA ILE A 10 9.25 12.63 -44.97
C ILE A 10 9.99 11.29 -44.75
N LEU A 11 9.30 10.25 -44.34
CA LEU A 11 9.92 8.96 -44.07
C LEU A 11 9.75 8.01 -45.26
N PRO A 12 10.82 7.43 -45.86
CA PRO A 12 10.67 6.28 -46.73
C PRO A 12 10.06 5.13 -45.91
N ASP A 13 9.17 4.35 -46.54
CA ASP A 13 8.62 3.10 -45.98
C ASP A 13 9.76 2.13 -45.65
N ILE A 14 10.19 2.16 -44.38
CA ILE A 14 11.18 1.22 -43.85
C ILE A 14 10.40 0.12 -43.17
N HIS A 15 10.10 -0.93 -43.93
CA HIS A 15 9.60 -2.17 -43.37
C HIS A 15 10.64 -2.76 -42.38
N ALA A 16 10.22 -3.11 -41.18
CA ALA A 16 11.01 -3.92 -40.28
C ALA A 16 11.45 -5.22 -41.00
N PRO A 17 12.66 -5.72 -40.77
CA PRO A 17 13.14 -6.93 -41.43
C PRO A 17 12.21 -8.12 -41.07
N LYS A 18 11.53 -8.68 -42.07
CA LYS A 18 10.59 -9.78 -42.01
C LYS A 18 11.21 -11.16 -41.68
N THR A 19 12.32 -11.24 -41.02
CA THR A 19 13.00 -12.53 -40.76
C THR A 19 13.45 -12.69 -39.33
N ALA A 20 12.46 -12.83 -38.42
CA ALA A 20 12.67 -13.57 -37.20
C ALA A 20 11.52 -14.57 -37.05
N SER A 21 11.85 -15.85 -36.94
CA SER A 21 10.89 -16.93 -36.85
C SER A 21 10.02 -16.78 -35.62
N LYS A 22 8.71 -16.85 -35.77
CA LYS A 22 7.63 -16.68 -34.75
C LYS A 22 7.71 -17.61 -33.52
N CYS A 23 8.78 -18.32 -33.26
CA CYS A 23 8.79 -19.40 -32.26
C CYS A 23 9.72 -19.20 -31.04
N SER A 24 10.31 -18.02 -30.80
CA SER A 24 11.25 -17.86 -29.68
C SER A 24 11.28 -16.47 -29.02
N GLU A 25 10.46 -15.52 -29.45
CA GLU A 25 10.54 -14.14 -28.93
C GLU A 25 10.11 -14.00 -27.46
N ASN A 26 9.19 -14.85 -27.00
CA ASN A 26 8.72 -14.81 -25.62
C ASN A 26 9.70 -15.38 -24.56
N GLN A 27 10.80 -15.99 -24.97
CA GLN A 27 11.80 -16.58 -24.07
C GLN A 27 13.10 -15.77 -23.93
N ARG A 28 13.24 -14.64 -24.61
CA ARG A 28 14.47 -13.84 -24.53
C ARG A 28 14.52 -13.02 -23.25
N LEU A 29 15.70 -13.00 -22.62
CA LEU A 29 15.97 -12.17 -21.44
C LEU A 29 15.79 -10.69 -21.76
N PRO A 30 15.35 -9.85 -20.79
CA PRO A 30 15.17 -8.41 -21.00
C PRO A 30 16.39 -7.70 -21.60
N GLN A 31 17.58 -8.18 -21.26
CA GLN A 31 18.85 -7.68 -21.80
C GLN A 31 19.04 -7.98 -23.30
N GLU A 32 18.55 -9.12 -23.79
CA GLU A 32 18.62 -9.50 -25.21
C GLU A 32 17.63 -8.69 -26.04
N ARG A 33 16.41 -8.44 -25.54
CA ARG A 33 15.44 -7.58 -26.21
C ARG A 33 15.90 -6.13 -26.28
N PHE A 34 16.56 -5.66 -25.23
CA PHE A 34 17.16 -4.35 -25.25
C PHE A 34 18.34 -4.26 -26.23
N ALA A 35 19.07 -5.33 -26.43
CA ALA A 35 20.10 -5.41 -27.46
C ALA A 35 19.51 -5.33 -28.89
N ASP A 36 18.43 -6.06 -29.17
CA ASP A 36 17.71 -5.99 -30.46
C ASP A 36 17.15 -4.57 -30.72
N PHE A 37 16.64 -3.90 -29.72
CA PHE A 37 16.23 -2.50 -29.81
C PHE A 37 17.41 -1.58 -30.16
N LEU A 38 18.56 -1.78 -29.54
CA LEU A 38 19.77 -0.99 -29.83
C LEU A 38 20.28 -1.21 -31.24
N ASP A 39 20.22 -2.45 -31.73
CA ASP A 39 20.62 -2.78 -33.10
C ASP A 39 19.64 -2.18 -34.11
N TYR A 40 18.33 -2.24 -33.85
CA TYR A 40 17.31 -1.56 -34.67
C TYR A 40 17.55 -0.04 -34.75
N ILE A 41 17.79 0.62 -33.60
CA ILE A 41 18.10 2.06 -33.59
C ILE A 41 19.41 2.35 -34.35
N LYS A 42 20.46 1.54 -34.16
CA LYS A 42 21.75 1.70 -34.79
C LYS A 42 21.63 1.65 -36.33
N GLU A 43 20.90 0.68 -36.85
CA GLU A 43 20.64 0.57 -38.30
C GLU A 43 19.84 1.76 -38.83
N THR A 44 18.77 2.14 -38.14
CA THR A 44 17.86 3.19 -38.59
C THR A 44 18.49 4.59 -38.49
N VAL A 45 19.21 4.88 -37.41
CA VAL A 45 19.86 6.19 -37.19
C VAL A 45 21.15 6.29 -37.99
N GLY A 46 21.89 5.22 -38.12
CA GLY A 46 23.13 5.19 -38.96
C GLY A 46 22.83 5.57 -40.41
N ALA A 47 21.74 5.05 -40.98
CA ALA A 47 21.29 5.43 -42.32
C ALA A 47 20.92 6.93 -42.44
N THR A 48 20.31 7.49 -41.37
CA THR A 48 19.86 8.89 -41.35
C THR A 48 21.01 9.88 -41.18
N LEU A 49 22.04 9.56 -40.38
CA LEU A 49 23.22 10.43 -40.18
C LEU A 49 24.05 10.57 -41.43
N THR A 50 24.07 9.55 -42.28
CA THR A 50 24.79 9.58 -43.57
C THR A 50 24.14 10.55 -44.57
N ASP A 51 22.82 10.78 -44.44
CA ASP A 51 22.03 11.59 -45.37
C ASP A 51 21.95 13.09 -44.99
N MET A 52 22.18 13.46 -43.71
CA MET A 52 21.88 14.79 -43.17
C MET A 52 23.02 15.82 -43.24
N GLY A 53 24.19 15.51 -43.68
CA GLY A 53 25.29 16.48 -43.87
C GLY A 53 25.70 17.25 -42.57
N GLN A 54 26.91 17.78 -42.53
CA GLN A 54 27.70 18.17 -41.35
C GLN A 54 27.27 19.45 -40.59
N ASP A 55 26.01 19.80 -40.43
CA ASP A 55 25.61 20.94 -39.57
C ASP A 55 25.22 20.46 -38.18
N HIS A 56 26.14 20.59 -37.20
CA HIS A 56 26.06 20.00 -35.87
C HIS A 56 24.85 20.45 -35.02
N HIS A 57 24.31 21.65 -35.22
CA HIS A 57 23.20 22.16 -34.41
C HIS A 57 21.81 21.72 -34.89
N SER A 58 21.62 21.61 -36.18
CA SER A 58 20.38 21.09 -36.78
C SER A 58 20.29 19.58 -36.67
N VAL A 59 21.43 18.90 -36.66
CA VAL A 59 21.54 17.45 -36.47
C VAL A 59 21.14 17.05 -35.03
N ASP A 60 21.54 17.82 -34.00
CA ASP A 60 21.22 17.51 -32.61
C ASP A 60 19.68 17.46 -32.35
N ALA A 61 18.94 18.48 -32.80
CA ALA A 61 17.50 18.55 -32.61
C ALA A 61 16.71 17.53 -33.43
N ALA A 62 17.14 17.32 -34.71
CA ALA A 62 16.53 16.32 -35.58
C ALA A 62 16.79 14.89 -35.06
N LEU A 63 17.97 14.65 -34.51
CA LEU A 63 18.34 13.37 -33.94
C LEU A 63 17.57 13.05 -32.66
N GLU A 64 17.41 14.04 -31.77
CA GLU A 64 16.56 13.89 -30.56
C GLU A 64 15.11 13.56 -30.95
N GLY A 65 14.54 14.27 -31.91
CA GLY A 65 13.22 13.99 -32.44
C GLY A 65 13.09 12.58 -33.02
N ARG A 66 14.09 12.16 -33.80
CA ARG A 66 14.12 10.85 -34.45
C ARG A 66 14.24 9.70 -33.43
N MET A 67 15.12 9.84 -32.45
CA MET A 67 15.27 8.83 -31.38
C MET A 67 13.99 8.68 -30.56
N ARG A 68 13.34 9.80 -30.26
CA ARG A 68 12.04 9.78 -29.60
C ARG A 68 11.00 9.00 -30.41
N ASP A 69 10.86 9.32 -31.70
CA ASP A 69 9.91 8.67 -32.60
C ASP A 69 10.20 7.17 -32.74
N LEU A 70 11.47 6.79 -32.91
CA LEU A 70 11.88 5.38 -33.01
C LEU A 70 11.63 4.61 -31.72
N PHE A 71 11.92 5.23 -30.57
CA PHE A 71 11.68 4.60 -29.29
C PHE A 71 10.18 4.44 -29.01
N THR A 72 9.38 5.48 -29.31
CA THR A 72 7.93 5.42 -29.16
C THR A 72 7.33 4.34 -30.08
N ARG A 73 7.78 4.24 -31.33
CA ARG A 73 7.33 3.19 -32.26
C ARG A 73 7.75 1.79 -31.84
N TYR A 74 8.98 1.62 -31.38
CA TYR A 74 9.46 0.34 -30.87
C TYR A 74 8.65 -0.15 -29.68
N ILE A 75 8.28 0.76 -28.77
CA ILE A 75 7.48 0.45 -27.60
C ILE A 75 6.00 0.29 -27.97
N ALA A 76 5.45 1.12 -28.87
CA ALA A 76 4.05 1.09 -29.28
C ALA A 76 3.72 -0.01 -30.31
N GLY A 77 4.74 -0.58 -30.96
CA GLY A 77 4.55 -1.46 -32.11
C GLY A 77 4.15 -0.68 -33.38
N ASP A 78 4.74 -0.99 -34.54
CA ASP A 78 4.60 -0.16 -35.74
C ASP A 78 3.46 -0.60 -36.70
N ASP A 79 2.80 -1.74 -36.52
CA ASP A 79 1.88 -2.26 -37.57
C ASP A 79 0.69 -3.09 -37.03
N GLY A 80 0.02 -2.66 -35.98
CA GLY A 80 -1.20 -3.38 -35.53
C GLY A 80 -0.97 -4.77 -34.92
N ASP A 81 0.23 -5.31 -35.00
CA ASP A 81 0.76 -6.39 -34.18
C ASP A 81 1.46 -5.77 -32.95
N ALA A 82 0.83 -4.72 -32.38
CA ALA A 82 1.30 -4.08 -31.18
C ALA A 82 1.50 -5.15 -30.12
N ILE A 83 2.73 -5.54 -29.91
CA ILE A 83 3.08 -6.26 -28.70
C ILE A 83 2.97 -5.18 -27.62
N ASP A 84 1.88 -5.20 -26.89
CA ASP A 84 1.65 -4.32 -25.74
C ASP A 84 2.72 -4.60 -24.67
N HIS A 85 3.93 -4.05 -24.90
CA HIS A 85 5.08 -4.30 -24.04
C HIS A 85 5.22 -3.24 -22.95
N TYR A 86 4.34 -2.25 -22.89
CA TYR A 86 4.42 -1.21 -21.88
C TYR A 86 3.05 -0.84 -21.34
N ALA A 87 3.05 -0.39 -20.10
CA ALA A 87 1.91 0.24 -19.47
C ALA A 87 2.39 1.47 -18.70
N TYR A 88 1.53 2.45 -18.61
CA TYR A 88 1.80 3.71 -17.97
C TYR A 88 0.83 3.96 -16.80
N ALA A 89 1.36 4.32 -15.63
CA ALA A 89 0.56 4.71 -14.48
C ALA A 89 0.58 6.22 -14.34
N ASP A 90 -0.54 6.86 -14.67
CA ASP A 90 -0.70 8.32 -14.71
C ASP A 90 -0.38 9.01 -13.37
N SER A 91 -0.83 8.43 -12.25
CA SER A 91 -0.73 9.00 -10.91
C SER A 91 0.70 9.16 -10.37
N ALA A 92 1.69 8.48 -10.95
CA ALA A 92 3.05 8.47 -10.43
C ALA A 92 4.13 8.69 -11.50
N CYS A 93 3.75 9.04 -12.74
CA CYS A 93 4.68 9.09 -13.89
C CYS A 93 5.58 7.86 -13.95
N SER A 94 5.00 6.68 -13.71
CA SER A 94 5.72 5.41 -13.69
C SER A 94 5.48 4.66 -14.98
N LEU A 95 6.58 4.20 -15.58
CA LEU A 95 6.57 3.34 -16.73
C LEU A 95 6.70 1.90 -16.28
N TYR A 96 5.87 1.02 -16.83
CA TYR A 96 5.98 -0.43 -16.69
C TYR A 96 6.33 -1.03 -18.03
N LEU A 97 7.42 -1.79 -18.09
CA LEU A 97 7.84 -2.51 -19.30
C LEU A 97 7.74 -4.00 -19.07
N TYR A 98 7.12 -4.70 -20.01
CA TYR A 98 7.09 -6.14 -20.02
C TYR A 98 8.49 -6.70 -20.36
N ASN A 99 9.07 -7.48 -19.44
CA ASN A 99 10.43 -7.99 -19.57
C ASN A 99 10.50 -9.43 -20.12
N GLY A 100 9.38 -9.95 -20.62
CA GLY A 100 9.25 -11.33 -21.12
C GLY A 100 8.64 -12.29 -20.11
N GLN A 101 8.48 -11.87 -18.85
CA GLN A 101 7.82 -12.64 -17.80
C GLN A 101 6.76 -11.80 -17.09
N PHE A 102 7.07 -10.53 -16.76
CA PHE A 102 6.17 -9.63 -16.03
C PHE A 102 6.44 -8.18 -16.41
N TYR A 103 5.56 -7.28 -15.96
CA TYR A 103 5.73 -5.84 -16.09
C TYR A 103 6.64 -5.31 -14.98
N GLU A 104 7.86 -4.91 -15.35
CA GLU A 104 8.83 -4.30 -14.45
C GLU A 104 8.63 -2.79 -14.39
N ARG A 105 8.53 -2.23 -13.19
CA ARG A 105 8.46 -0.78 -12.99
C ARG A 105 9.83 -0.15 -13.23
N LEU A 106 9.88 0.82 -14.13
CA LEU A 106 11.06 1.65 -14.36
C LEU A 106 10.85 3.03 -13.74
N ASP A 107 11.78 3.46 -12.91
CA ASP A 107 11.86 4.86 -12.54
C ASP A 107 12.46 5.70 -13.67
N VAL A 108 12.18 7.01 -13.69
CA VAL A 108 12.65 7.93 -14.75
C VAL A 108 14.18 7.94 -14.86
N LYS A 109 14.90 7.78 -13.75
CA LYS A 109 16.39 7.76 -13.77
C LYS A 109 16.93 6.50 -14.41
N ARG A 110 16.32 5.34 -14.09
CA ARG A 110 16.69 4.06 -14.71
C ARG A 110 16.37 4.09 -16.20
N PHE A 111 15.23 4.64 -16.59
CA PHE A 111 14.86 4.83 -17.98
C PHE A 111 15.84 5.78 -18.72
N ALA A 112 16.17 6.94 -18.14
CA ALA A 112 17.16 7.85 -18.67
C ALA A 112 18.56 7.20 -18.78
N PHE A 113 18.92 6.35 -17.82
CA PHE A 113 20.16 5.56 -17.89
C PHE A 113 20.14 4.59 -19.07
N LEU A 114 19.03 3.90 -19.32
CA LEU A 114 18.90 2.99 -20.47
C LEU A 114 19.00 3.74 -21.79
N ILE A 115 18.34 4.89 -21.93
CA ILE A 115 18.44 5.77 -23.09
C ILE A 115 19.91 6.21 -23.29
N ARG A 116 20.58 6.66 -22.23
CA ARG A 116 21.99 7.02 -22.29
C ARG A 116 22.87 5.87 -22.78
N LYS A 117 22.64 4.65 -22.28
CA LYS A 117 23.38 3.46 -22.69
C LYS A 117 23.12 3.11 -24.16
N ALA A 118 21.89 3.32 -24.64
CA ALA A 118 21.56 3.17 -26.03
C ALA A 118 22.39 4.15 -26.90
N MET A 119 22.41 5.44 -26.54
CA MET A 119 23.16 6.48 -27.22
C MET A 119 24.69 6.21 -27.21
N GLU A 120 25.26 5.77 -26.10
CA GLU A 120 26.67 5.40 -25.97
C GLU A 120 27.06 4.26 -26.95
N ARG A 121 26.20 3.22 -27.08
CA ARG A 121 26.42 2.08 -27.97
C ARG A 121 26.32 2.43 -29.47
N MET A 122 25.57 3.50 -29.79
CA MET A 122 25.43 3.98 -31.16
C MET A 122 26.62 4.82 -31.63
N GLU A 123 27.72 4.87 -30.87
CA GLU A 123 28.90 5.70 -31.15
C GLU A 123 28.61 7.20 -31.29
N MET A 124 27.48 7.64 -30.74
CA MET A 124 27.02 9.02 -30.76
C MET A 124 27.71 9.90 -29.70
N GLY A 125 28.88 9.51 -29.20
CA GLY A 125 29.62 10.22 -28.16
C GLY A 125 29.98 11.66 -28.49
N VAL A 126 29.90 12.06 -29.78
CA VAL A 126 30.11 13.45 -30.24
C VAL A 126 28.84 14.30 -30.03
N VAL A 127 27.64 13.67 -30.04
CA VAL A 127 26.33 14.35 -29.94
C VAL A 127 25.78 14.29 -28.51
N TYR A 128 26.22 13.31 -27.74
CA TYR A 128 25.75 13.12 -26.36
C TYR A 128 26.36 14.17 -25.43
N ARG A 129 25.52 15.13 -25.00
CA ARG A 129 25.81 15.96 -23.84
C ARG A 129 25.06 15.39 -22.64
N HIS A 130 25.74 15.31 -21.51
CA HIS A 130 25.16 14.76 -20.23
C HIS A 130 23.79 15.36 -19.83
N LYS A 131 23.41 16.49 -20.41
CA LYS A 131 22.15 17.20 -20.19
C LYS A 131 21.03 16.82 -21.17
N SER A 132 21.25 16.00 -22.17
CA SER A 132 20.25 15.69 -23.21
C SER A 132 19.35 14.52 -22.87
N ALA A 133 19.80 13.57 -22.03
CA ALA A 133 19.04 12.36 -21.71
C ALA A 133 17.76 12.62 -20.90
N GLU A 134 17.78 13.57 -19.96
CA GLU A 134 16.60 13.87 -19.14
C GLU A 134 15.46 14.52 -19.95
N PRO A 135 15.69 15.54 -20.79
CA PRO A 135 14.65 16.10 -21.66
C PRO A 135 14.07 15.06 -22.65
N ILE A 136 14.92 14.22 -23.26
CA ILE A 136 14.47 13.14 -24.16
C ILE A 136 13.59 12.15 -23.41
N THR A 137 14.03 11.71 -22.23
CA THR A 137 13.28 10.81 -21.37
C THR A 137 11.91 11.38 -21.04
N LYS A 138 11.86 12.66 -20.64
CA LYS A 138 10.62 13.34 -20.30
C LYS A 138 9.67 13.43 -21.50
N SER A 139 10.19 13.79 -22.68
CA SER A 139 9.40 13.88 -23.90
C SER A 139 8.83 12.51 -24.31
N ILE A 140 9.64 11.44 -24.23
CA ILE A 140 9.16 10.07 -24.49
C ILE A 140 8.05 9.68 -23.53
N LEU A 141 8.21 9.97 -22.23
CA LEU A 141 7.19 9.68 -21.24
C LEU A 141 5.90 10.45 -21.50
N GLU A 142 5.98 11.73 -21.91
CA GLU A 142 4.82 12.55 -22.26
C GLU A 142 4.10 12.01 -23.51
N ASP A 143 4.83 11.53 -24.51
CA ASP A 143 4.26 10.91 -25.71
C ASP A 143 3.59 9.56 -25.35
N MET A 144 4.19 8.75 -24.48
CA MET A 144 3.62 7.49 -24.00
C MET A 144 2.32 7.66 -23.20
N VAL A 145 2.20 8.76 -22.42
CA VAL A 145 0.96 9.11 -21.73
C VAL A 145 -0.21 9.27 -22.69
N SER A 146 0.05 9.84 -23.87
CA SER A 146 -0.98 10.14 -24.87
C SER A 146 -1.34 8.95 -25.76
N THR A 147 -0.45 7.96 -25.90
CA THR A 147 -0.57 6.85 -26.86
C THR A 147 -0.46 5.46 -26.23
N GLY A 148 0.02 5.38 -25.00
CA GLY A 148 0.30 4.11 -24.30
C GLY A 148 -0.90 3.46 -23.64
N VAL A 149 -0.73 2.22 -23.26
CA VAL A 149 -1.71 1.45 -22.46
C VAL A 149 -1.67 1.93 -21.01
N LEU A 150 -2.81 2.30 -20.47
CA LEU A 150 -2.91 2.67 -19.06
C LEU A 150 -2.64 1.46 -18.18
N TRP A 151 -1.78 1.62 -17.18
CA TRP A 151 -1.53 0.59 -16.19
C TRP A 151 -2.81 0.29 -15.38
N ASN A 152 -3.30 -0.93 -15.53
CA ASN A 152 -4.48 -1.42 -14.80
C ASN A 152 -4.21 -2.86 -14.34
N PRO A 153 -3.52 -3.02 -13.20
CA PRO A 153 -3.13 -4.34 -12.72
C PRO A 153 -4.34 -5.18 -12.33
N ASP A 154 -4.34 -6.44 -12.78
CA ASP A 154 -5.35 -7.42 -12.43
C ASP A 154 -4.82 -8.32 -11.30
N SER A 155 -5.51 -8.34 -10.15
CA SER A 155 -5.16 -9.16 -9.00
C SER A 155 -5.55 -10.62 -9.14
N ARG A 156 -6.29 -10.99 -10.17
CA ARG A 156 -6.59 -12.37 -10.52
C ARG A 156 -5.33 -13.13 -10.89
N TYR A 157 -4.39 -12.44 -11.56
CA TYR A 157 -3.18 -13.06 -12.06
C TYR A 157 -1.98 -12.81 -11.15
N MET A 158 -1.18 -13.86 -10.93
CA MET A 158 0.05 -13.82 -10.16
C MET A 158 1.19 -14.43 -10.97
N VAL A 159 2.27 -13.68 -11.15
CA VAL A 159 3.42 -14.16 -11.93
C VAL A 159 4.40 -14.90 -11.04
N PHE A 160 4.73 -16.12 -11.43
CA PHE A 160 5.78 -16.95 -10.86
C PHE A 160 6.91 -17.17 -11.86
N ARG A 161 8.05 -17.70 -11.43
CA ARG A 161 9.17 -18.01 -12.32
C ARG A 161 8.79 -19.02 -13.42
N ASN A 162 7.89 -19.95 -13.13
CA ASN A 162 7.46 -21.01 -14.05
C ASN A 162 6.15 -20.72 -14.79
N GLY A 163 5.55 -19.53 -14.66
CA GLY A 163 4.33 -19.18 -15.38
C GLY A 163 3.48 -18.13 -14.66
N VAL A 164 2.26 -17.92 -15.15
CA VAL A 164 1.25 -17.01 -14.59
C VAL A 164 0.10 -17.83 -14.02
N LEU A 165 -0.11 -17.74 -12.73
CA LEU A 165 -1.24 -18.36 -12.04
C LEU A 165 -2.50 -17.54 -12.26
N ASP A 166 -3.56 -18.16 -12.76
CA ASP A 166 -4.93 -17.69 -12.66
C ASP A 166 -5.52 -18.17 -11.32
N THR A 167 -5.85 -17.24 -10.44
CA THR A 167 -6.35 -17.58 -9.09
C THR A 167 -7.80 -18.03 -9.08
N ASP A 168 -8.58 -17.81 -10.13
CA ASP A 168 -9.97 -18.27 -10.20
C ASP A 168 -10.06 -19.79 -10.26
N ASP A 169 -9.28 -20.40 -11.16
CA ASP A 169 -9.30 -21.84 -11.38
C ASP A 169 -8.01 -22.56 -10.95
N MET A 170 -7.01 -21.82 -10.44
CA MET A 170 -5.70 -22.30 -9.98
C MET A 170 -4.88 -22.95 -11.13
N THR A 171 -5.10 -22.50 -12.37
CA THR A 171 -4.30 -22.97 -13.52
C THR A 171 -3.07 -22.12 -13.74
N LEU A 172 -1.98 -22.76 -14.17
CA LEU A 172 -0.73 -22.08 -14.51
C LEU A 172 -0.62 -21.93 -16.03
N HIS A 173 -0.55 -20.69 -16.50
CA HIS A 173 -0.41 -20.32 -17.91
C HIS A 173 1.06 -19.99 -18.24
N GLU A 174 1.40 -19.98 -19.52
CA GLU A 174 2.67 -19.43 -20.00
C GLU A 174 2.72 -17.90 -19.78
N HIS A 175 3.92 -17.36 -19.64
CA HIS A 175 4.10 -15.91 -19.51
C HIS A 175 3.62 -15.20 -20.79
N SER A 176 2.84 -14.13 -20.62
CA SER A 176 2.33 -13.30 -21.71
C SER A 176 2.21 -11.84 -21.26
N ALA A 177 2.40 -10.90 -22.19
CA ALA A 177 2.16 -9.48 -21.94
C ALA A 177 0.68 -9.13 -21.68
N GLU A 178 -0.24 -10.06 -21.98
CA GLU A 178 -1.67 -9.89 -21.68
C GLU A 178 -1.96 -9.87 -20.17
N TYR A 179 -1.11 -10.50 -19.36
CA TYR A 179 -1.29 -10.58 -17.91
C TYR A 179 -0.65 -9.37 -17.22
N MET A 180 -1.40 -8.28 -17.16
CA MET A 180 -0.97 -7.05 -16.50
C MET A 180 -1.25 -7.11 -15.00
N THR A 181 -0.25 -7.48 -14.22
CA THR A 181 -0.35 -7.61 -12.76
C THR A 181 0.89 -7.06 -12.06
N ASN A 182 0.72 -6.57 -10.83
CA ASN A 182 1.82 -6.19 -9.94
C ASN A 182 2.13 -7.28 -8.89
N ILE A 183 1.44 -8.41 -8.92
CA ILE A 183 1.67 -9.54 -8.01
C ILE A 183 2.70 -10.46 -8.66
N VAL A 184 3.97 -10.28 -8.30
CA VAL A 184 5.09 -10.90 -9.03
C VAL A 184 6.05 -11.59 -8.06
N PHE A 185 6.35 -12.86 -8.30
CA PHE A 185 7.26 -13.72 -7.54
C PHE A 185 8.31 -14.35 -8.47
N PRO A 186 9.29 -13.59 -9.00
CA PRO A 186 10.17 -14.04 -10.08
C PRO A 186 11.20 -15.06 -9.62
N ASP A 187 11.40 -15.20 -8.32
CA ASP A 187 12.32 -16.14 -7.66
C ASP A 187 11.63 -17.40 -7.11
N LEU A 188 10.31 -17.55 -7.33
CA LEU A 188 9.51 -18.63 -6.78
C LEU A 188 8.77 -19.39 -7.89
N ASP A 189 8.82 -20.73 -7.85
CA ASP A 189 8.00 -21.60 -8.69
C ASP A 189 6.65 -21.86 -8.02
N PHE A 190 5.57 -21.71 -8.78
CA PHE A 190 4.26 -22.18 -8.34
C PHE A 190 4.25 -23.70 -8.26
N ASN A 191 3.85 -24.23 -7.12
CA ASN A 191 3.60 -25.65 -6.86
C ASN A 191 2.29 -25.77 -6.07
N PRO A 192 1.23 -26.33 -6.66
CA PRO A 192 -0.07 -26.47 -6.00
C PRO A 192 -0.06 -27.44 -4.81
N ASP A 193 0.92 -28.36 -4.77
CA ASP A 193 1.05 -29.36 -3.70
C ASP A 193 1.94 -28.88 -2.53
N ALA A 194 2.39 -27.64 -2.54
CA ALA A 194 3.20 -27.09 -1.46
C ALA A 194 2.38 -26.93 -0.19
N ASP A 195 2.97 -27.28 0.96
CA ASP A 195 2.34 -27.14 2.27
C ASP A 195 3.25 -26.36 3.23
N CYS A 196 2.65 -25.89 4.35
CA CYS A 196 3.33 -25.10 5.37
C CYS A 196 3.01 -25.59 6.79
N PRO A 197 3.32 -26.85 7.13
CA PRO A 197 2.92 -27.44 8.42
C PRO A 197 3.52 -26.72 9.62
N ILE A 198 4.78 -26.27 9.55
CA ILE A 198 5.42 -25.55 10.66
C ILE A 198 4.76 -24.19 10.84
N PHE A 199 4.51 -23.46 9.76
CA PHE A 199 3.85 -22.16 9.82
C PHE A 199 2.41 -22.29 10.36
N ARG A 200 1.62 -23.25 9.86
CA ARG A 200 0.26 -23.52 10.36
C ARG A 200 0.26 -23.83 11.86
N GLN A 201 1.22 -24.65 12.33
CA GLN A 201 1.37 -24.95 13.75
C GLN A 201 1.67 -23.69 14.58
N VAL A 202 2.52 -22.79 14.09
CA VAL A 202 2.81 -21.52 14.79
C VAL A 202 1.58 -20.64 14.90
N VAL A 203 0.73 -20.62 13.89
CA VAL A 203 -0.53 -19.85 13.90
C VAL A 203 -1.52 -20.45 14.90
N THR A 204 -1.72 -21.78 14.88
CA THR A 204 -2.65 -22.49 15.78
C THR A 204 -2.18 -22.53 17.24
N ASP A 205 -0.87 -22.46 17.48
CA ASP A 205 -0.32 -22.32 18.84
C ASP A 205 -0.56 -20.91 19.42
N ALA A 206 -0.71 -19.90 18.57
CA ALA A 206 -0.87 -18.50 18.96
C ALA A 206 -2.32 -18.05 19.04
N LEU A 207 -3.21 -18.61 18.21
CA LEU A 207 -4.59 -18.16 18.01
C LEU A 207 -5.56 -19.35 18.03
N ASP A 208 -6.82 -19.09 18.41
CA ASP A 208 -7.91 -20.03 18.16
C ASP A 208 -8.27 -20.09 16.67
N ASP A 209 -8.99 -21.13 16.27
CA ASP A 209 -9.29 -21.41 14.86
C ASP A 209 -10.04 -20.25 14.18
N GLU A 210 -11.07 -19.66 14.84
CA GLU A 210 -11.84 -18.54 14.30
C GLU A 210 -10.93 -17.32 14.06
N THR A 211 -10.03 -17.04 15.01
CA THR A 211 -9.10 -15.92 14.92
C THR A 211 -7.99 -16.17 13.90
N ALA A 212 -7.54 -17.43 13.75
CA ALA A 212 -6.60 -17.85 12.72
C ALA A 212 -7.16 -17.66 11.30
N ASP A 213 -8.46 -17.96 11.11
CA ASP A 213 -9.16 -17.71 9.85
C ASP A 213 -9.20 -16.20 9.52
N VAL A 214 -9.52 -15.36 10.50
CA VAL A 214 -9.48 -13.88 10.31
C VAL A 214 -8.07 -13.39 9.98
N LEU A 215 -7.02 -13.95 10.59
CA LEU A 215 -5.63 -13.63 10.25
C LEU A 215 -5.31 -14.04 8.81
N GLN A 216 -5.74 -15.23 8.38
CA GLN A 216 -5.53 -15.74 7.03
C GLN A 216 -6.19 -14.83 5.99
N GLU A 217 -7.44 -14.42 6.24
CA GLU A 217 -8.18 -13.48 5.40
C GLU A 217 -7.52 -12.10 5.36
N MET A 218 -7.01 -11.61 6.50
CA MET A 218 -6.28 -10.34 6.53
C MET A 218 -5.00 -10.40 5.72
N CYS A 219 -4.29 -11.55 5.74
CA CYS A 219 -3.14 -11.77 4.88
C CYS A 219 -3.55 -11.86 3.40
N GLY A 220 -4.67 -12.50 3.09
CA GLY A 220 -5.26 -12.54 1.74
C GLY A 220 -5.68 -11.14 1.25
N TYR A 221 -6.18 -10.29 2.15
CA TYR A 221 -6.58 -8.91 1.83
C TYR A 221 -5.39 -8.04 1.36
N LEU A 222 -4.15 -8.39 1.72
CA LEU A 222 -2.95 -7.72 1.21
C LEU A 222 -2.82 -7.82 -0.32
N LEU A 223 -3.43 -8.84 -0.94
CA LEU A 223 -3.41 -9.07 -2.39
C LEU A 223 -4.60 -8.46 -3.13
N PHE A 224 -5.53 -7.78 -2.43
CA PHE A 224 -6.69 -7.14 -3.07
C PHE A 224 -6.26 -5.88 -3.83
N PRO A 225 -6.89 -5.63 -5.00
CA PRO A 225 -6.60 -4.45 -5.82
C PRO A 225 -7.25 -3.18 -5.27
N ASP A 226 -8.23 -3.33 -4.38
CA ASP A 226 -9.04 -2.24 -3.84
C ASP A 226 -9.27 -2.37 -2.33
N SER A 227 -9.74 -1.30 -1.73
CA SER A 227 -9.98 -1.21 -0.28
C SER A 227 -11.45 -1.44 0.11
N ARG A 228 -12.16 -2.37 -0.58
CA ARG A 228 -13.59 -2.62 -0.38
C ARG A 228 -13.99 -2.94 1.06
N HIS A 229 -13.12 -3.51 1.85
CA HIS A 229 -13.36 -3.81 3.27
C HIS A 229 -12.93 -2.69 4.21
N GLU A 230 -12.19 -1.68 3.74
CA GLU A 230 -11.72 -0.53 4.51
C GLU A 230 -10.98 -0.91 5.81
N LYS A 231 -10.09 -1.91 5.79
CA LYS A 231 -9.38 -2.41 6.98
C LYS A 231 -7.88 -2.16 6.98
N ILE A 232 -7.38 -1.92 8.18
CA ILE A 232 -5.96 -2.01 8.54
C ILE A 232 -5.85 -3.10 9.59
N GLY A 233 -5.02 -4.13 9.35
CA GLY A 233 -4.76 -5.20 10.29
C GLY A 233 -3.86 -4.70 11.42
N VAL A 234 -4.25 -4.98 12.67
CA VAL A 234 -3.46 -4.66 13.86
C VAL A 234 -3.31 -5.90 14.72
N LEU A 235 -2.09 -6.41 14.82
CA LEU A 235 -1.76 -7.52 15.71
C LEU A 235 -1.29 -6.95 17.05
N VAL A 236 -2.04 -7.18 18.12
CA VAL A 236 -1.71 -6.66 19.45
C VAL A 236 -1.23 -7.78 20.38
N GLY A 237 -0.35 -7.47 21.34
CA GLY A 237 0.08 -8.40 22.40
C GLY A 237 1.45 -8.06 22.96
N GLU A 238 1.70 -8.46 24.20
CA GLU A 238 2.85 -8.08 25.03
C GLU A 238 4.13 -8.88 24.69
N GLY A 239 4.70 -8.78 23.53
CA GLY A 239 5.99 -9.44 23.18
C GLY A 239 6.04 -10.97 23.37
N ARG A 240 6.96 -11.66 22.67
CA ARG A 240 7.15 -13.12 22.75
C ARG A 240 5.89 -13.96 22.55
N ASN A 241 5.05 -13.60 21.63
CA ASN A 241 3.77 -14.24 21.34
C ASN A 241 3.61 -14.69 19.87
N GLY A 242 4.72 -14.75 19.15
CA GLY A 242 4.72 -15.27 17.77
C GLY A 242 4.45 -14.22 16.67
N LYS A 243 3.88 -13.03 16.97
CA LYS A 243 3.54 -12.00 15.97
C LYS A 243 4.66 -11.74 14.96
N SER A 244 5.85 -11.39 15.45
CA SER A 244 6.98 -11.02 14.57
C SER A 244 7.44 -12.19 13.71
N VAL A 245 7.39 -13.43 14.20
CA VAL A 245 7.78 -14.62 13.45
C VAL A 245 6.77 -14.88 12.32
N ILE A 246 5.47 -14.77 12.61
CA ILE A 246 4.39 -14.88 11.62
C ILE A 246 4.55 -13.80 10.55
N LEU A 247 4.67 -12.54 10.94
CA LEU A 247 4.80 -11.42 9.99
C LEU A 247 6.08 -11.49 9.16
N ASN A 248 7.20 -11.92 9.74
CA ASN A 248 8.43 -12.16 8.98
C ASN A 248 8.24 -13.25 7.91
N MET A 249 7.49 -14.30 8.23
CA MET A 249 7.23 -15.36 7.26
C MET A 249 6.28 -14.91 6.16
N ILE A 250 5.26 -14.13 6.48
CA ILE A 250 4.34 -13.51 5.50
C ILE A 250 5.11 -12.55 4.59
N SER A 251 5.97 -11.67 5.14
CA SER A 251 6.82 -10.77 4.35
C SER A 251 7.74 -11.55 3.42
N TYR A 252 8.37 -12.62 3.91
CA TYR A 252 9.23 -13.48 3.11
C TYR A 252 8.45 -14.24 2.03
N ALA A 253 7.22 -14.69 2.31
CA ALA A 253 6.37 -15.34 1.32
C ALA A 253 5.98 -14.38 0.18
N LEU A 254 5.64 -13.15 0.50
CA LEU A 254 5.27 -12.10 -0.47
C LEU A 254 6.49 -11.54 -1.24
N GLY A 255 7.72 -11.77 -0.77
CA GLY A 255 8.95 -11.20 -1.33
C GLY A 255 9.29 -9.85 -0.71
N GLU A 256 10.51 -9.69 -0.22
CA GLU A 256 10.97 -8.48 0.47
C GLU A 256 10.88 -7.22 -0.40
N GLU A 257 11.06 -7.35 -1.71
CA GLU A 257 10.93 -6.26 -2.67
C GLU A 257 9.49 -5.77 -2.85
N ASN A 258 8.50 -6.60 -2.53
CA ASN A 258 7.07 -6.31 -2.63
C ASN A 258 6.50 -5.70 -1.35
N VAL A 259 7.27 -5.66 -0.26
CA VAL A 259 6.79 -5.26 1.07
C VAL A 259 7.48 -3.99 1.53
N THR A 260 6.72 -3.14 2.23
CA THR A 260 7.24 -2.00 3.02
C THR A 260 6.98 -2.22 4.51
N HIS A 261 7.69 -1.46 5.37
CA HIS A 261 7.67 -1.67 6.82
C HIS A 261 7.35 -0.38 7.60
N PHE A 262 6.39 0.41 7.12
CA PHE A 262 6.01 1.68 7.75
C PHE A 262 4.94 1.49 8.82
N GLY A 263 5.17 2.10 9.99
CA GLY A 263 4.19 2.13 11.08
C GLY A 263 3.08 3.17 10.86
N LEU A 264 2.04 3.13 11.70
CA LEU A 264 0.87 4.02 11.60
C LEU A 264 1.24 5.51 11.56
N GLN A 265 2.21 5.95 12.35
CA GLN A 265 2.64 7.35 12.36
C GLN A 265 3.22 7.79 11.01
N GLN A 266 3.96 6.90 10.36
CA GLN A 266 4.60 7.15 9.06
C GLN A 266 3.56 7.15 7.93
N ILE A 267 2.64 6.17 7.92
CA ILE A 267 1.56 6.09 6.93
C ILE A 267 0.65 7.32 7.01
N THR A 268 0.41 7.83 8.22
CA THR A 268 -0.46 8.98 8.48
C THR A 268 0.27 10.31 8.53
N ASP A 269 1.52 10.35 8.10
CA ASP A 269 2.31 11.58 8.00
C ASP A 269 1.83 12.47 6.85
N ALA A 270 1.54 13.73 7.15
CA ALA A 270 0.98 14.67 6.19
C ALA A 270 1.96 15.11 5.10
N SER A 271 3.25 14.76 5.20
CA SER A 271 4.24 15.08 4.16
C SER A 271 4.07 14.26 2.88
N GLY A 272 3.44 13.10 2.95
CA GLY A 272 3.26 12.17 1.84
C GLY A 272 4.54 11.44 1.39
N VAL A 273 5.67 11.62 2.07
CA VAL A 273 6.95 11.00 1.69
C VAL A 273 6.91 9.48 1.86
N PHE A 274 6.31 9.00 2.93
CA PHE A 274 6.19 7.56 3.17
C PHE A 274 5.24 6.90 2.19
N ILE A 275 4.11 7.54 1.86
CA ILE A 275 3.17 7.04 0.85
C ILE A 275 3.85 6.90 -0.52
N ALA A 276 4.69 7.85 -0.92
CA ALA A 276 5.43 7.76 -2.19
C ALA A 276 6.34 6.53 -2.28
N ASN A 277 6.90 6.08 -1.15
CA ASN A 277 7.72 4.86 -1.09
C ASN A 277 6.90 3.56 -1.06
N MET A 278 5.60 3.64 -0.83
CA MET A 278 4.68 2.50 -0.82
C MET A 278 4.05 2.26 -2.20
N VAL A 279 4.11 3.23 -3.11
CA VAL A 279 3.49 3.12 -4.44
C VAL A 279 4.00 1.90 -5.20
N GLY A 280 3.07 1.05 -5.65
CA GLY A 280 3.37 -0.17 -6.42
C GLY A 280 3.88 -1.35 -5.59
N LYS A 281 3.83 -1.27 -4.26
CA LYS A 281 4.11 -2.40 -3.36
C LYS A 281 2.84 -3.21 -3.11
N LEU A 282 3.00 -4.50 -2.79
CA LEU A 282 1.87 -5.41 -2.51
C LEU A 282 1.36 -5.25 -1.07
N ALA A 283 2.28 -5.08 -0.13
CA ALA A 283 1.92 -5.05 1.29
C ALA A 283 2.77 -4.04 2.05
N ASN A 284 2.19 -3.53 3.15
CA ASN A 284 2.96 -2.86 4.18
C ASN A 284 2.84 -3.64 5.49
N ILE A 285 3.94 -4.24 5.95
CA ILE A 285 3.98 -5.11 7.12
C ILE A 285 4.97 -4.53 8.13
N CYS A 286 4.47 -3.93 9.20
CA CYS A 286 5.31 -3.34 10.25
C CYS A 286 5.39 -4.26 11.46
N HIS A 287 6.59 -4.70 11.80
CA HIS A 287 6.83 -5.73 12.84
C HIS A 287 6.87 -5.18 14.26
N ASP A 288 7.18 -3.91 14.44
CA ASP A 288 7.23 -3.25 15.75
C ASP A 288 7.04 -1.73 15.58
N SER A 289 5.96 -1.23 16.09
CA SER A 289 5.67 0.21 16.07
C SER A 289 6.02 0.92 17.38
N GLY A 290 6.73 0.23 18.30
CA GLY A 290 7.10 0.76 19.63
C GLY A 290 5.94 0.81 20.63
N ASN A 291 6.24 1.29 21.85
CA ASN A 291 5.30 1.24 22.99
C ASN A 291 4.22 2.35 22.98
N LEU A 292 4.34 3.36 22.14
CA LEU A 292 3.39 4.49 22.06
C LEU A 292 3.09 4.81 20.60
N ILE A 293 2.10 4.12 20.06
CA ILE A 293 1.65 4.39 18.71
C ILE A 293 0.78 5.63 18.72
N LYS A 294 1.26 6.66 18.04
CA LYS A 294 0.45 7.82 17.71
C LYS A 294 0.00 7.70 16.26
N VAL A 295 -1.28 7.91 16.03
CA VAL A 295 -1.78 8.21 14.70
C VAL A 295 -1.38 9.67 14.40
N GLY A 296 -0.64 9.90 13.32
CA GLY A 296 -0.20 11.25 12.95
C GLY A 296 -1.39 12.13 12.57
N ASN A 297 -2.18 11.68 11.59
CA ASN A 297 -3.38 12.35 11.12
C ASN A 297 -4.52 11.33 10.93
N GLU A 298 -5.59 11.47 11.73
CA GLU A 298 -6.75 10.57 11.71
C GLU A 298 -7.55 10.66 10.40
N GLY A 299 -7.52 11.82 9.73
CA GLY A 299 -8.10 11.99 8.39
C GLY A 299 -7.37 11.14 7.34
N ILE A 300 -6.03 11.21 7.33
CA ILE A 300 -5.20 10.41 6.41
C ILE A 300 -5.36 8.91 6.70
N LEU A 301 -5.46 8.51 7.98
CA LEU A 301 -5.73 7.12 8.33
C LEU A 301 -7.03 6.62 7.69
N LYS A 302 -8.08 7.43 7.75
CA LYS A 302 -9.39 7.09 7.17
C LYS A 302 -9.31 6.99 5.64
N GLN A 303 -8.63 7.94 5.00
CA GLN A 303 -8.39 7.92 3.55
C GLN A 303 -7.59 6.67 3.15
N TYR A 304 -6.52 6.37 3.88
CA TYR A 304 -5.67 5.21 3.62
C TYR A 304 -6.45 3.88 3.71
N ALA A 305 -7.22 3.70 4.78
CA ALA A 305 -8.03 2.49 4.94
C ALA A 305 -9.13 2.36 3.88
N SER A 306 -9.68 3.49 3.40
CA SER A 306 -10.76 3.49 2.39
C SER A 306 -10.26 3.49 0.94
N GLY A 307 -8.93 3.46 0.68
CA GLY A 307 -8.40 3.52 -0.68
C GLY A 307 -8.61 4.88 -1.38
N GLU A 308 -8.86 5.95 -0.61
CA GLU A 308 -9.07 7.28 -1.16
C GLU A 308 -7.74 7.90 -1.65
N PRO A 309 -7.80 8.84 -2.60
CA PRO A 309 -6.61 9.54 -3.09
C PRO A 309 -5.83 10.23 -1.97
N ILE A 310 -4.55 9.91 -1.83
CA ILE A 310 -3.63 10.49 -0.84
C ILE A 310 -2.47 11.18 -1.55
N MET A 311 -1.98 12.26 -0.97
CA MET A 311 -0.78 12.94 -1.46
C MET A 311 0.46 12.07 -1.27
N ALA A 312 1.20 11.87 -2.36
CA ALA A 312 2.51 11.22 -2.39
C ALA A 312 3.57 12.23 -2.83
N LYS A 313 4.67 12.34 -2.11
CA LYS A 313 5.74 13.30 -2.39
C LYS A 313 7.11 12.64 -2.43
N ILE A 314 7.70 12.62 -3.62
CA ILE A 314 9.12 12.30 -3.78
C ILE A 314 9.93 13.57 -3.49
N LEU A 315 11.05 13.45 -2.75
CA LEU A 315 11.91 14.60 -2.45
C LEU A 315 12.38 15.29 -3.74
N TYR A 316 12.31 16.62 -3.75
CA TYR A 316 12.66 17.47 -4.88
C TYR A 316 11.75 17.35 -6.12
N GLN A 317 10.61 16.67 -6.02
CA GLN A 317 9.58 16.61 -7.06
C GLN A 317 8.29 17.28 -6.60
N GLN A 318 7.43 17.63 -7.56
CA GLN A 318 6.09 18.09 -7.25
C GLN A 318 5.27 16.96 -6.58
N PRO A 319 4.46 17.28 -5.56
CA PRO A 319 3.56 16.29 -4.98
C PRO A 319 2.59 15.75 -6.03
N THR A 320 2.34 14.45 -5.99
CA THR A 320 1.31 13.78 -6.79
C THR A 320 0.22 13.24 -5.88
N ILE A 321 -0.90 12.84 -6.46
CA ILE A 321 -1.98 12.17 -5.74
C ILE A 321 -2.04 10.73 -6.25
N THR A 322 -2.14 9.77 -5.33
CA THR A 322 -2.17 8.35 -5.68
C THR A 322 -3.21 7.59 -4.87
N THR A 323 -3.77 6.56 -5.48
CA THR A 323 -4.53 5.48 -4.83
C THR A 323 -3.77 4.16 -4.84
N ASN A 324 -2.60 4.11 -5.50
CA ASN A 324 -1.79 2.91 -5.64
C ASN A 324 -0.82 2.76 -4.46
N TYR A 325 -1.36 2.37 -3.31
CA TYR A 325 -0.61 2.03 -2.11
C TYR A 325 -1.18 0.74 -1.49
N PRO A 326 -0.33 -0.07 -0.81
CA PRO A 326 -0.72 -1.39 -0.33
C PRO A 326 -1.60 -1.34 0.93
N HIS A 327 -2.30 -2.44 1.19
CA HIS A 327 -2.90 -2.69 2.50
C HIS A 327 -1.84 -2.91 3.57
N SER A 328 -2.22 -2.74 4.85
CA SER A 328 -1.27 -2.81 5.96
C SER A 328 -1.65 -3.81 7.03
N ILE A 329 -0.64 -4.51 7.54
CA ILE A 329 -0.68 -5.23 8.82
C ILE A 329 0.41 -4.66 9.73
N ILE A 330 0.05 -4.27 10.94
CA ILE A 330 0.95 -3.59 11.89
C ILE A 330 0.93 -4.31 13.23
N ALA A 331 2.09 -4.79 13.68
CA ALA A 331 2.21 -5.36 15.03
C ALA A 331 2.49 -4.26 16.05
N VAL A 332 1.82 -4.36 17.19
CA VAL A 332 1.88 -3.39 18.28
C VAL A 332 1.92 -4.10 19.64
N ASN A 333 2.51 -3.46 20.63
CA ASN A 333 2.43 -3.94 22.01
C ASN A 333 1.19 -3.39 22.73
N ALA A 334 0.71 -2.22 22.31
CA ALA A 334 -0.51 -1.61 22.82
C ALA A 334 -1.24 -0.87 21.69
N LEU A 335 -2.56 -0.87 21.75
CA LEU A 335 -3.38 -0.20 20.73
C LEU A 335 -3.20 1.34 20.78
N PRO A 336 -3.24 2.03 19.64
CA PRO A 336 -3.01 3.47 19.60
C PRO A 336 -4.13 4.24 20.32
N VAL A 337 -3.75 5.23 21.12
CA VAL A 337 -4.71 6.14 21.72
C VAL A 337 -5.04 7.25 20.72
N SER A 338 -6.33 7.42 20.42
CA SER A 338 -6.83 8.44 19.48
C SER A 338 -7.78 9.43 20.16
N ALA A 339 -7.74 10.67 19.68
CA ALA A 339 -8.74 11.67 20.02
C ALA A 339 -10.09 11.41 19.31
N ASP A 340 -10.06 10.72 18.17
CA ASP A 340 -11.25 10.33 17.41
C ASP A 340 -11.88 9.06 17.99
N VAL A 341 -13.03 9.21 18.60
CA VAL A 341 -13.84 8.11 19.15
C VAL A 341 -15.04 7.78 18.25
N SER A 342 -15.03 8.24 16.99
CA SER A 342 -16.11 7.95 16.04
C SER A 342 -16.10 6.48 15.61
N ASP A 343 -17.27 5.98 15.24
CA ASP A 343 -17.39 4.65 14.65
C ASP A 343 -16.55 4.54 13.34
N GLY A 344 -16.48 5.64 12.58
CA GLY A 344 -15.65 5.75 11.39
C GLY A 344 -14.16 5.52 11.61
N TYR A 345 -13.63 5.79 12.80
CA TYR A 345 -12.26 5.47 13.18
C TYR A 345 -12.10 3.98 13.53
N PHE A 346 -12.91 3.48 14.47
CA PHE A 346 -12.75 2.11 14.98
C PHE A 346 -13.10 1.01 13.97
N ARG A 347 -14.03 1.26 13.05
CA ARG A 347 -14.41 0.26 12.05
C ARG A 347 -13.27 -0.09 11.08
N ARG A 348 -12.27 0.81 10.94
CA ARG A 348 -11.12 0.64 10.04
C ARG A 348 -10.04 -0.27 10.58
N PHE A 349 -10.10 -0.61 11.84
CA PHE A 349 -9.17 -1.56 12.45
C PHE A 349 -9.77 -2.97 12.50
N LEU A 350 -9.01 -3.93 12.00
CA LEU A 350 -9.18 -5.35 12.25
C LEU A 350 -8.12 -5.73 13.27
N ILE A 351 -8.56 -5.90 14.54
CA ILE A 351 -7.64 -6.11 15.67
C ILE A 351 -7.61 -7.59 16.03
N ILE A 352 -6.43 -8.18 15.98
CA ILE A 352 -6.16 -9.57 16.32
C ILE A 352 -5.26 -9.59 17.55
N ASP A 353 -5.79 -10.11 18.66
CA ASP A 353 -5.06 -10.24 19.92
C ASP A 353 -4.22 -11.52 19.96
N PHE A 354 -3.00 -11.41 20.46
CA PHE A 354 -2.08 -12.51 20.71
C PHE A 354 -1.84 -12.63 22.22
N PRO A 355 -2.78 -13.23 22.96
CA PRO A 355 -2.78 -13.20 24.42
C PRO A 355 -1.70 -14.08 25.05
N HIS A 356 -1.22 -15.09 24.32
CA HIS A 356 -0.33 -16.13 24.88
C HIS A 356 1.14 -15.78 24.70
N GLN A 357 1.86 -15.65 25.83
CA GLN A 357 3.31 -15.49 25.82
C GLN A 357 4.01 -16.86 25.75
N ILE A 358 4.98 -16.99 24.83
CA ILE A 358 5.81 -18.17 24.70
C ILE A 358 6.84 -18.20 25.86
N PRO A 359 6.87 -19.23 26.71
CA PRO A 359 7.87 -19.37 27.77
C PRO A 359 9.28 -19.36 27.22
N LEU A 360 10.25 -18.74 27.94
CA LEU A 360 11.63 -18.59 27.46
C LEU A 360 12.30 -19.92 27.10
N ASN A 361 11.99 -21.00 27.80
CA ASN A 361 12.51 -22.34 27.54
C ASN A 361 11.91 -23.02 26.30
N LYS A 362 10.83 -22.46 25.73
CA LYS A 362 10.19 -22.95 24.50
C LYS A 362 10.47 -22.08 23.29
N VAL A 363 11.26 -21.02 23.43
CA VAL A 363 11.59 -20.12 22.32
C VAL A 363 12.56 -20.81 21.37
N ASP A 364 12.12 -21.12 20.16
CA ASP A 364 12.97 -21.62 19.09
C ASP A 364 13.53 -20.44 18.25
N ARG A 365 14.80 -20.14 18.45
CA ARG A 365 15.51 -19.06 17.71
C ARG A 365 15.71 -19.37 16.21
N GLN A 366 15.59 -20.64 15.82
CA GLN A 366 15.74 -21.06 14.43
C GLN A 366 14.40 -21.27 13.72
N LEU A 367 13.28 -20.97 14.39
CA LEU A 367 11.93 -21.21 13.87
C LEU A 367 11.70 -20.59 12.49
N PHE A 368 12.08 -19.32 12.31
CA PHE A 368 11.97 -18.66 11.00
C PHE A 368 12.82 -19.37 9.92
N ALA A 369 14.05 -19.80 10.24
CA ALA A 369 14.88 -20.53 9.30
C ALA A 369 14.27 -21.89 8.91
N LYS A 370 13.60 -22.57 9.84
CA LYS A 370 12.89 -23.83 9.58
C LYS A 370 11.65 -23.64 8.69
N MET A 371 10.97 -22.49 8.78
CA MET A 371 9.81 -22.19 7.94
C MET A 371 10.17 -21.69 6.53
N LYS A 372 11.37 -21.17 6.29
CA LYS A 372 11.77 -20.68 4.96
C LYS A 372 11.50 -21.62 3.80
N PRO A 373 11.75 -22.95 3.91
CA PRO A 373 11.41 -23.90 2.84
C PRO A 373 9.90 -23.99 2.53
N GLU A 374 9.05 -23.58 3.46
CA GLU A 374 7.58 -23.59 3.31
C GLU A 374 7.03 -22.36 2.57
N ARG A 375 7.89 -21.52 1.96
CA ARG A 375 7.51 -20.24 1.36
C ARG A 375 6.31 -20.37 0.42
N MET A 376 6.31 -21.35 -0.48
CA MET A 376 5.21 -21.54 -1.43
C MET A 376 3.93 -21.99 -0.71
N GLY A 377 4.03 -22.88 0.28
CA GLY A 377 2.88 -23.29 1.10
C GLY A 377 2.26 -22.13 1.88
N VAL A 378 3.09 -21.24 2.44
CA VAL A 378 2.59 -20.01 3.11
C VAL A 378 1.89 -19.08 2.11
N LEU A 379 2.42 -18.93 0.89
CA LEU A 379 1.76 -18.14 -0.14
C LEU A 379 0.42 -18.77 -0.55
N LEU A 380 0.33 -20.09 -0.68
CA LEU A 380 -0.95 -20.79 -0.91
C LEU A 380 -1.94 -20.54 0.23
N TRP A 381 -1.47 -20.57 1.48
CA TRP A 381 -2.30 -20.26 2.66
C TRP A 381 -2.83 -18.82 2.60
N ILE A 382 -2.02 -17.85 2.13
CA ILE A 382 -2.47 -16.45 1.90
C ILE A 382 -3.52 -16.39 0.77
N ILE A 383 -3.30 -17.12 -0.33
CA ILE A 383 -4.23 -17.18 -1.47
C ILE A 383 -5.56 -17.82 -1.05
N GLU A 384 -5.55 -18.85 -0.22
CA GLU A 384 -6.76 -19.45 0.37
C GLU A 384 -7.58 -18.41 1.14
N GLY A 385 -6.93 -17.60 2.00
CA GLY A 385 -7.57 -16.51 2.71
C GLY A 385 -8.14 -15.44 1.78
N MET A 386 -7.41 -15.09 0.71
CA MET A 386 -7.89 -14.18 -0.32
C MET A 386 -9.16 -14.73 -0.99
N LYS A 387 -9.17 -15.99 -1.41
CA LYS A 387 -10.33 -16.63 -2.08
C LYS A 387 -11.53 -16.70 -1.16
N ARG A 388 -11.34 -17.04 0.12
CA ARG A 388 -12.42 -17.06 1.10
C ARG A 388 -13.04 -15.66 1.26
N LEU A 389 -12.20 -14.63 1.44
CA LEU A 389 -12.67 -13.25 1.58
C LEU A 389 -13.32 -12.69 0.29
N LEU A 390 -12.91 -13.16 -0.90
CA LEU A 390 -13.57 -12.81 -2.16
C LEU A 390 -14.96 -13.45 -2.29
N SER A 391 -15.15 -14.65 -1.74
CA SER A 391 -16.45 -15.36 -1.78
C SER A 391 -17.44 -14.84 -0.74
N GLU A 392 -16.96 -14.22 0.32
CA GLU A 392 -17.75 -13.68 1.42
C GLU A 392 -17.86 -12.15 1.34
N SER A 393 -18.88 -11.57 1.93
CA SER A 393 -19.08 -10.12 1.89
C SER A 393 -18.23 -9.34 2.91
N ASP A 394 -17.71 -9.99 3.95
CA ASP A 394 -16.86 -9.42 5.01
C ASP A 394 -15.97 -10.52 5.61
N PHE A 395 -15.07 -10.13 6.51
CA PHE A 395 -14.21 -11.05 7.27
C PHE A 395 -15.03 -12.02 8.11
N SER A 396 -14.52 -13.22 8.29
CA SER A 396 -15.11 -14.25 9.15
C SER A 396 -15.34 -13.70 10.57
N GLU A 397 -16.39 -14.20 11.21
CA GLU A 397 -16.69 -13.81 12.58
C GLU A 397 -15.76 -14.52 13.56
N SER A 398 -15.13 -13.76 14.46
CA SER A 398 -14.40 -14.25 15.61
C SER A 398 -14.84 -13.51 16.86
N LYS A 399 -15.19 -14.26 17.90
CA LYS A 399 -15.56 -13.68 19.19
C LYS A 399 -14.41 -12.88 19.81
N ALA A 400 -13.18 -13.39 19.72
CA ALA A 400 -12.00 -12.71 20.26
C ALA A 400 -11.77 -11.36 19.55
N VAL A 401 -11.91 -11.31 18.22
CA VAL A 401 -11.80 -10.08 17.42
C VAL A 401 -12.91 -9.07 17.77
N ALA A 402 -14.13 -9.53 17.97
CA ALA A 402 -15.24 -8.67 18.38
C ALA A 402 -15.05 -8.10 19.78
N ASP A 403 -14.62 -8.93 20.73
CA ASP A 403 -14.42 -8.55 22.13
C ASP A 403 -13.27 -7.54 22.28
N ILE A 404 -12.11 -7.77 21.65
CA ILE A 404 -10.97 -6.83 21.70
C ILE A 404 -11.34 -5.48 21.06
N LYS A 405 -12.08 -5.47 19.97
CA LYS A 405 -12.57 -4.25 19.32
C LYS A 405 -13.53 -3.47 20.24
N LYS A 406 -14.43 -4.16 20.96
CA LYS A 406 -15.33 -3.55 21.93
C LYS A 406 -14.54 -2.96 23.11
N GLN A 407 -13.55 -3.70 23.62
CA GLN A 407 -12.67 -3.22 24.69
C GLN A 407 -11.87 -1.99 24.24
N TYR A 408 -11.28 -2.02 23.04
CA TYR A 408 -10.54 -0.88 22.48
C TYR A 408 -11.38 0.39 22.38
N ARG A 409 -12.65 0.26 21.96
CA ARG A 409 -13.60 1.39 21.94
C ARG A 409 -13.83 1.96 23.34
N LYS A 410 -13.97 1.08 24.35
CA LYS A 410 -14.17 1.48 25.73
C LYS A 410 -12.94 2.20 26.28
N ASP A 411 -11.75 1.65 26.10
CA ASP A 411 -10.49 2.18 26.62
C ASP A 411 -10.11 3.54 26.01
N ASN A 412 -10.46 3.76 24.76
CA ASN A 412 -10.25 5.06 24.11
C ASN A 412 -11.26 6.13 24.52
N ASN A 413 -12.36 5.74 25.11
CA ASN A 413 -13.39 6.69 25.52
C ASN A 413 -13.28 7.04 26.99
N ILE A 414 -12.22 7.81 27.34
CA ILE A 414 -11.99 8.25 28.73
C ILE A 414 -13.21 8.92 29.38
N VAL A 415 -14.14 9.50 28.57
CA VAL A 415 -15.38 10.04 29.09
C VAL A 415 -16.33 8.92 29.51
N ALA A 416 -16.41 7.83 28.73
CA ALA A 416 -17.20 6.66 29.11
C ALA A 416 -16.63 6.00 30.37
N THR A 417 -15.30 5.86 30.47
CA THR A 417 -14.64 5.31 31.67
C THR A 417 -14.95 6.15 32.92
N PHE A 418 -14.88 7.48 32.79
CA PHE A 418 -15.28 8.41 33.85
C PHE A 418 -16.75 8.23 34.23
N LEU A 419 -17.65 8.15 33.25
CA LEU A 419 -19.09 7.98 33.53
C LEU A 419 -19.37 6.64 34.18
N ASP A 420 -18.72 5.56 33.75
CA ASP A 420 -18.87 4.23 34.34
C ASP A 420 -18.35 4.20 35.81
N GLU A 421 -17.19 4.83 36.07
CA GLU A 421 -16.60 4.86 37.41
C GLU A 421 -17.47 5.61 38.43
N PHE A 422 -18.10 6.70 37.98
CA PHE A 422 -19.05 7.45 38.82
C PHE A 422 -20.50 7.03 38.64
N GLU A 423 -20.76 5.91 37.96
CA GLU A 423 -22.08 5.32 37.72
C GLU A 423 -23.11 6.30 37.12
N PHE A 424 -22.61 7.25 36.29
CA PHE A 424 -23.49 8.17 35.59
C PHE A 424 -24.29 7.46 34.50
N ARG A 425 -25.60 7.67 34.48
CA ARG A 425 -26.53 7.14 33.47
C ARG A 425 -27.36 8.27 32.86
N PRO A 426 -27.82 8.12 31.61
CA PRO A 426 -28.75 9.08 31.00
C PRO A 426 -30.06 9.11 31.79
N SER A 427 -30.51 10.29 32.22
CA SER A 427 -31.80 10.50 32.88
C SER A 427 -32.74 11.28 31.94
N LYS A 428 -34.06 11.16 32.21
CA LYS A 428 -35.10 11.98 31.58
C LYS A 428 -35.51 13.18 32.43
N THR A 429 -35.23 13.15 33.70
CA THR A 429 -35.74 14.11 34.70
C THR A 429 -34.62 14.83 35.43
N GLU A 430 -33.56 14.12 35.80
CA GLU A 430 -32.47 14.71 36.56
C GLU A 430 -31.48 15.41 35.64
N THR A 431 -30.98 16.56 36.09
CA THR A 431 -30.02 17.35 35.30
C THR A 431 -28.89 17.86 36.17
N ARG A 432 -27.70 17.94 35.60
CA ARG A 432 -26.50 18.54 36.20
C ARG A 432 -25.90 19.58 35.27
N ALA A 433 -25.25 20.58 35.83
CA ALA A 433 -24.55 21.57 34.98
C ALA A 433 -23.35 20.95 34.28
N LEU A 434 -23.22 21.15 32.95
CA LEU A 434 -22.11 20.63 32.17
C LEU A 434 -20.76 21.05 32.74
N ASN A 435 -20.62 22.28 33.20
CA ASN A 435 -19.39 22.81 33.77
C ASN A 435 -18.97 22.11 35.06
N GLU A 436 -19.96 21.70 35.87
CA GLU A 436 -19.73 20.94 37.09
C GLU A 436 -19.16 19.56 36.76
N ILE A 437 -19.83 18.81 35.90
CA ILE A 437 -19.39 17.49 35.49
C ILE A 437 -18.01 17.55 34.75
N PHE A 438 -17.80 18.59 33.94
CA PHE A 438 -16.51 18.79 33.29
C PHE A 438 -15.38 19.05 34.29
N ARG A 439 -15.60 19.79 35.37
CA ARG A 439 -14.60 19.99 36.42
C ARG A 439 -14.28 18.68 37.14
N MET A 440 -15.31 17.86 37.45
CA MET A 440 -15.10 16.53 38.00
C MET A 440 -14.28 15.66 37.08
N PHE A 441 -14.63 15.61 35.79
CA PHE A 441 -13.89 14.90 34.75
C PHE A 441 -12.45 15.38 34.63
N ASP A 442 -12.19 16.68 34.58
CA ASP A 442 -10.84 17.26 34.42
C ASP A 442 -9.94 16.91 35.61
N ARG A 443 -10.50 16.94 36.83
CA ARG A 443 -9.80 16.50 38.05
C ARG A 443 -9.46 15.01 37.98
N TRP A 444 -10.46 14.19 37.75
CA TRP A 444 -10.31 12.73 37.65
C TRP A 444 -9.31 12.35 36.53
N ALA A 445 -9.40 13.01 35.37
CA ALA A 445 -8.49 12.77 34.27
C ALA A 445 -7.03 13.12 34.61
N LYS A 446 -6.79 14.21 35.35
CA LYS A 446 -5.47 14.58 35.85
C LYS A 446 -4.93 13.57 36.87
N GLU A 447 -5.75 13.13 37.82
CA GLU A 447 -5.39 12.13 38.83
C GLU A 447 -5.02 10.78 38.18
N ASN A 448 -5.65 10.44 37.06
CA ASN A 448 -5.41 9.21 36.30
C ASN A 448 -4.43 9.40 35.11
N ASN A 449 -3.70 10.51 35.06
CA ASN A 449 -2.71 10.81 34.01
C ASN A 449 -3.24 10.82 32.57
N TYR A 450 -4.54 11.10 32.38
CA TYR A 450 -5.09 11.28 31.06
C TYR A 450 -4.79 12.68 30.50
N LYS A 451 -4.73 12.78 29.16
CA LYS A 451 -4.55 14.08 28.50
C LYS A 451 -5.78 14.98 28.70
N PRO A 452 -5.56 16.27 28.99
CA PRO A 452 -6.65 17.22 29.11
C PRO A 452 -7.43 17.36 27.80
N MET A 453 -8.75 17.54 27.91
CA MET A 453 -9.59 17.86 26.75
C MET A 453 -10.39 19.14 27.02
N SER A 454 -10.92 19.76 25.96
CA SER A 454 -11.76 20.92 26.09
C SER A 454 -13.17 20.57 26.56
N ASN A 455 -13.84 21.50 27.27
CA ASN A 455 -15.25 21.36 27.64
C ASN A 455 -16.15 21.09 26.41
N ARG A 456 -15.82 21.70 25.25
CA ARG A 456 -16.54 21.47 23.98
C ARG A 456 -16.41 20.01 23.52
N THR A 457 -15.21 19.44 23.60
CA THR A 457 -14.94 18.05 23.25
C THR A 457 -15.63 17.10 24.20
N PHE A 458 -15.58 17.38 25.52
CA PHE A 458 -16.27 16.61 26.55
C PHE A 458 -17.79 16.58 26.30
N ALA A 459 -18.41 17.75 26.06
CA ALA A 459 -19.82 17.84 25.74
C ALA A 459 -20.22 17.11 24.45
N ALA A 460 -19.35 17.10 23.43
CA ALA A 460 -19.58 16.33 22.22
C ALA A 460 -19.54 14.81 22.49
N ARG A 461 -18.61 14.35 23.32
CA ARG A 461 -18.51 12.94 23.73
C ARG A 461 -19.70 12.49 24.60
N LEU A 462 -20.18 13.32 25.52
CA LEU A 462 -21.42 13.03 26.27
C LEU A 462 -22.60 12.81 25.31
N ARG A 463 -22.77 13.65 24.32
CA ARG A 463 -23.84 13.49 23.31
C ARG A 463 -23.68 12.19 22.50
N SER A 464 -22.49 11.82 22.11
CA SER A 464 -22.23 10.54 21.40
C SER A 464 -22.56 9.32 22.28
N LEU A 465 -22.47 9.46 23.60
CA LEU A 465 -22.87 8.46 24.59
C LEU A 465 -24.37 8.55 24.98
N LYS A 466 -25.16 9.27 24.16
CA LYS A 466 -26.62 9.43 24.31
C LYS A 466 -27.06 10.24 25.53
N PHE A 467 -26.18 11.01 26.16
CA PHE A 467 -26.57 12.00 27.16
C PHE A 467 -27.15 13.25 26.49
N HIS A 468 -28.39 13.58 26.81
CA HIS A 468 -29.03 14.77 26.28
C HIS A 468 -28.49 16.03 26.95
N THR A 469 -28.30 17.10 26.17
CA THR A 469 -27.88 18.41 26.68
C THR A 469 -28.87 19.48 26.26
N LYS A 470 -29.24 20.37 27.18
CA LYS A 470 -30.16 21.49 26.95
C LYS A 470 -29.52 22.79 27.43
N LYS A 471 -29.58 23.84 26.62
CA LYS A 471 -29.09 25.15 27.00
C LYS A 471 -30.23 25.97 27.65
N MET A 472 -30.04 26.30 28.92
CA MET A 472 -30.98 27.15 29.70
C MET A 472 -30.17 28.14 30.53
N GLY A 473 -29.57 29.19 29.86
CA GLY A 473 -28.54 30.04 30.49
C GLY A 473 -27.22 29.28 30.60
N THR A 474 -27.12 28.29 31.46
CA THR A 474 -26.05 27.26 31.47
C THR A 474 -26.45 26.04 30.63
N THR A 475 -25.47 25.27 30.16
CA THR A 475 -25.76 23.98 29.53
C THR A 475 -25.97 22.93 30.58
N LEU A 476 -27.14 22.30 30.58
CA LEU A 476 -27.51 21.19 31.47
C LEU A 476 -27.34 19.88 30.72
N VAL A 477 -26.88 18.84 31.44
CA VAL A 477 -26.79 17.45 30.98
C VAL A 477 -27.83 16.65 31.75
N TYR A 478 -28.65 15.89 31.02
CA TYR A 478 -29.63 15.00 31.62
C TYR A 478 -28.95 13.71 32.05
N MET A 479 -28.69 13.59 33.36
CA MET A 479 -27.96 12.47 33.94
C MET A 479 -28.26 12.28 35.43
N GLU A 480 -28.14 11.03 35.87
CA GLU A 480 -28.26 10.59 37.25
C GLU A 480 -27.07 9.72 37.65
N SER A 481 -26.81 9.58 38.94
CA SER A 481 -25.78 8.71 39.49
C SER A 481 -26.23 8.12 40.80
N ASP A 482 -26.01 6.83 40.99
CA ASP A 482 -26.28 6.10 42.24
C ASP A 482 -25.16 6.30 43.29
N LYS A 483 -24.03 6.94 42.91
CA LYS A 483 -22.94 7.22 43.85
C LYS A 483 -23.08 8.56 44.54
N ASP A 484 -22.69 8.59 45.83
CA ASP A 484 -22.44 9.83 46.53
C ASP A 484 -21.25 10.55 45.88
N LEU A 485 -21.56 11.59 45.12
CA LEU A 485 -20.56 12.37 44.40
C LEU A 485 -19.88 13.34 45.36
N PRO A 486 -18.57 13.52 45.29
CA PRO A 486 -17.88 14.53 46.11
C PRO A 486 -18.46 15.91 45.83
N GLU A 487 -18.92 16.59 46.85
CA GLU A 487 -19.37 17.99 46.73
C GLU A 487 -18.24 18.85 46.15
N ALA A 488 -18.51 19.55 45.07
CA ALA A 488 -17.61 20.50 44.52
C ALA A 488 -17.63 21.80 45.35
N ASP A 489 -16.56 22.07 46.11
CA ASP A 489 -16.40 23.39 46.70
C ASP A 489 -16.12 24.43 45.58
N GLU A 490 -16.50 25.70 45.83
CA GLU A 490 -16.33 26.80 44.84
C GLU A 490 -14.87 27.04 44.44
N ASN A 491 -13.88 26.50 45.15
CA ASN A 491 -12.44 26.68 44.98
C ASN A 491 -11.66 25.42 44.55
N GLY A 492 -12.34 24.28 44.32
CA GLY A 492 -11.69 23.07 43.81
C GLY A 492 -10.88 22.26 44.81
N HIS A 493 -11.07 22.49 46.14
CA HIS A 493 -10.41 21.70 47.19
C HIS A 493 -11.35 20.69 47.82
N ARG A 494 -10.86 19.48 48.13
CA ARG A 494 -11.60 18.49 48.91
C ARG A 494 -11.91 19.05 50.30
N ARG A 495 -13.17 19.09 50.72
CA ARG A 495 -13.51 19.03 52.14
C ARG A 495 -13.32 17.57 52.58
N THR A 496 -12.37 17.36 53.48
CA THR A 496 -12.13 16.09 54.18
C THR A 496 -13.33 15.73 55.04
#